data_3709de0b5ca1743fd7a503655728fea0
#
_entry.id   3709de0b5ca1743fd7a503655728fea0
#
_cell.length_a   1.000
_cell.length_b   1.000
_cell.length_c   1.000
_cell.angle_alpha   90.00
_cell.angle_beta   90.00
_cell.angle_gamma   90.00
#
_symmetry.space_group_name_H-M   'P 1'
#
loop_
_entity.id
_entity.type
_entity.pdbx_description
1 polymer ?
#
loop_
_entity_poly.entity_id
_entity_poly.type
_entity_poly.pdbx_seq_one_letter_code
_entity_poly.pdbx_strand_id
1 'polypeptide(L)'
;LLGYRDAITPEIQRAALAAEVFWPCEIYYHAPADVRDGLIHALLSAEYSSAASNLMSCLAMQGDDKAMETLLELERNPRPWRKGLYVDPSSYAQIGGWTFDKEGQKIQLNFDTCYPMVKGTTSEKSPVRIGRARDSTCPHCGGRVVDILVLDGRDERLKFLGLDGILTATCCPSCVGFLKGPAFNRFTLDGGVEVFPSELFDGAEKTDCYVSPEDYKALTENPFVLGKMPVPLFYGAACQDVNTIGGFANWVQDAEYTICPHCGKPMKYLAQIQWDTVFDCAEGTLYVEFCPDCQIVSMQHQQT
;
A
#
# COMPACT_ATOMS: atom_id res chain seq x y z
N LEU A 1 4.44 -19.15 -2.32
CA LEU A 1 4.39 -19.37 -3.78
C LEU A 1 3.92 -18.12 -4.52
N LEU A 2 2.84 -17.46 -4.08
CA LEU A 2 2.25 -16.29 -4.75
C LEU A 2 3.21 -15.09 -4.88
N GLY A 3 4.10 -14.88 -3.91
CA GLY A 3 5.12 -13.83 -3.97
C GLY A 3 6.30 -14.14 -4.88
N TYR A 4 6.47 -15.40 -5.30
CA TYR A 4 7.63 -15.81 -6.11
C TYR A 4 7.25 -16.29 -7.52
N ARG A 5 6.00 -16.56 -7.78
CA ARG A 5 5.49 -17.04 -9.07
C ARG A 5 4.05 -16.60 -9.28
N ASP A 6 3.71 -16.22 -10.51
CA ASP A 6 2.33 -16.06 -10.96
C ASP A 6 1.69 -17.44 -11.18
N ALA A 7 1.44 -18.15 -10.06
CA ALA A 7 1.02 -19.55 -10.07
C ALA A 7 -0.49 -19.75 -9.81
N ILE A 8 -1.26 -18.64 -9.83
CA ILE A 8 -2.71 -18.74 -9.62
C ILE A 8 -3.37 -19.14 -10.94
N THR A 9 -4.03 -20.31 -10.95
CA THR A 9 -4.81 -20.80 -12.10
C THR A 9 -6.26 -21.07 -11.70
N PRO A 10 -7.21 -21.04 -12.65
CA PRO A 10 -8.60 -21.38 -12.37
C PRO A 10 -8.79 -22.76 -11.70
N GLU A 11 -7.93 -23.74 -11.99
CA GLU A 11 -7.96 -25.06 -11.39
C GLU A 11 -7.60 -25.02 -9.90
N ILE A 12 -6.56 -24.25 -9.54
CA ILE A 12 -6.17 -24.03 -8.13
C ILE A 12 -7.29 -23.32 -7.39
N GLN A 13 -7.91 -22.30 -7.99
CA GLN A 13 -9.01 -21.55 -7.39
C GLN A 13 -10.25 -22.43 -7.15
N ARG A 14 -10.61 -23.29 -8.10
CA ARG A 14 -11.70 -24.27 -7.92
C ARG A 14 -11.38 -25.30 -6.86
N ALA A 15 -10.15 -25.81 -6.82
CA ALA A 15 -9.71 -26.75 -5.80
C ALA A 15 -9.72 -26.14 -4.39
N ALA A 16 -9.26 -24.88 -4.25
CA ALA A 16 -9.29 -24.14 -3.01
C ALA A 16 -10.73 -23.92 -2.51
N LEU A 17 -11.64 -23.50 -3.40
CA LEU A 17 -13.05 -23.35 -3.08
C LEU A 17 -13.68 -24.68 -2.63
N ALA A 18 -13.44 -25.77 -3.35
CA ALA A 18 -13.97 -27.10 -3.01
C ALA A 18 -13.42 -27.63 -1.68
N ALA A 19 -12.22 -27.22 -1.30
CA ALA A 19 -11.59 -27.56 -0.02
C ALA A 19 -11.87 -26.55 1.10
N GLU A 20 -12.71 -25.55 0.85
CA GLU A 20 -13.04 -24.45 1.78
C GLU A 20 -11.80 -23.70 2.31
N VAL A 21 -10.78 -23.53 1.46
CA VAL A 21 -9.55 -22.79 1.78
C VAL A 21 -9.74 -21.33 1.39
N PHE A 22 -10.02 -20.46 2.37
CA PHE A 22 -10.28 -19.03 2.17
C PHE A 22 -9.11 -18.13 2.63
N TRP A 23 -7.98 -18.73 2.94
CA TRP A 23 -6.74 -18.05 3.31
C TRP A 23 -5.52 -18.74 2.68
N PRO A 24 -4.61 -18.00 2.05
CA PRO A 24 -4.65 -16.56 1.80
C PRO A 24 -5.66 -16.17 0.70
N CYS A 25 -6.32 -15.02 0.85
CA CYS A 25 -7.40 -14.59 -0.06
C CYS A 25 -6.90 -14.28 -1.48
N GLU A 26 -5.62 -14.00 -1.66
CA GLU A 26 -4.94 -13.74 -2.94
C GLU A 26 -5.08 -14.91 -3.93
N ILE A 27 -5.34 -16.12 -3.45
CA ILE A 27 -5.65 -17.29 -4.30
C ILE A 27 -6.81 -16.96 -5.25
N TYR A 28 -7.75 -16.13 -4.82
CA TYR A 28 -8.96 -15.81 -5.58
C TYR A 28 -8.84 -14.57 -6.48
N TYR A 29 -7.61 -14.06 -6.64
CA TYR A 29 -7.37 -12.92 -7.52
C TYR A 29 -7.85 -13.21 -8.95
N HIS A 30 -8.78 -12.38 -9.44
CA HIS A 30 -9.43 -12.51 -10.74
C HIS A 30 -9.99 -13.92 -11.02
N ALA A 31 -10.49 -14.61 -10.00
CA ALA A 31 -11.05 -15.95 -10.14
C ALA A 31 -12.24 -15.97 -11.13
N PRO A 32 -12.47 -17.09 -11.85
CA PRO A 32 -13.55 -17.20 -12.82
C PRO A 32 -14.92 -17.13 -12.16
N ALA A 33 -15.95 -16.85 -12.97
CA ALA A 33 -17.32 -16.61 -12.51
C ALA A 33 -17.93 -17.74 -11.68
N ASP A 34 -17.62 -19.00 -12.00
CA ASP A 34 -18.07 -20.16 -11.24
C ASP A 34 -17.49 -20.20 -9.82
N VAL A 35 -16.23 -19.82 -9.65
CA VAL A 35 -15.57 -19.69 -8.33
C VAL A 35 -16.16 -18.51 -7.56
N ARG A 36 -16.33 -17.34 -8.19
CA ARG A 36 -17.01 -16.19 -7.58
C ARG A 36 -18.39 -16.57 -7.06
N ASP A 37 -19.20 -17.23 -7.89
CA ASP A 37 -20.56 -17.63 -7.51
C ASP A 37 -20.56 -18.61 -6.33
N GLY A 38 -19.57 -19.50 -6.26
CA GLY A 38 -19.34 -20.36 -5.12
C GLY A 38 -18.95 -19.58 -3.85
N LEU A 39 -18.08 -18.59 -3.96
CA LEU A 39 -17.72 -17.69 -2.84
C LEU A 39 -18.94 -16.91 -2.32
N ILE A 40 -19.76 -16.37 -3.24
CA ILE A 40 -21.03 -15.70 -2.87
C ILE A 40 -21.96 -16.65 -2.14
N HIS A 41 -22.15 -17.87 -2.64
CA HIS A 41 -22.99 -18.86 -1.99
C HIS A 41 -22.50 -19.20 -0.57
N ALA A 42 -21.21 -19.43 -0.41
CA ALA A 42 -20.59 -19.68 0.90
C ALA A 42 -20.77 -18.48 1.84
N LEU A 43 -20.56 -17.25 1.35
CA LEU A 43 -20.73 -16.03 2.14
C LEU A 43 -22.17 -15.82 2.62
N LEU A 44 -23.15 -16.08 1.74
CA LEU A 44 -24.58 -15.96 2.09
C LEU A 44 -25.03 -17.03 3.09
N SER A 45 -24.29 -18.15 3.17
CA SER A 45 -24.52 -19.26 4.10
C SER A 45 -23.67 -19.16 5.37
N ALA A 46 -22.78 -18.17 5.47
CA ALA A 46 -21.91 -18.01 6.64
C ALA A 46 -22.73 -17.73 7.91
N GLU A 47 -22.34 -18.37 9.00
CA GLU A 47 -23.00 -18.21 10.30
C GLU A 47 -22.24 -17.25 11.22
N TYR A 48 -20.92 -17.10 11.01
CA TYR A 48 -20.01 -16.34 11.87
C TYR A 48 -19.32 -15.23 11.12
N SER A 49 -19.03 -14.12 11.82
CA SER A 49 -18.35 -12.95 11.26
C SER A 49 -16.94 -13.24 10.73
N SER A 50 -16.18 -14.15 11.39
CA SER A 50 -14.84 -14.53 10.93
C SER A 50 -14.85 -15.26 9.59
N ALA A 51 -15.81 -16.17 9.36
CA ALA A 51 -15.98 -16.84 8.07
C ALA A 51 -16.41 -15.82 6.99
N ALA A 52 -17.38 -14.95 7.32
CA ALA A 52 -17.83 -13.91 6.41
C ALA A 52 -16.70 -12.94 6.03
N SER A 53 -15.86 -12.55 6.98
CA SER A 53 -14.69 -11.69 6.75
C SER A 53 -13.72 -12.29 5.73
N ASN A 54 -13.33 -13.57 5.92
CA ASN A 54 -12.44 -14.25 4.98
C ASN A 54 -13.05 -14.36 3.57
N LEU A 55 -14.34 -14.68 3.48
CA LEU A 55 -15.04 -14.80 2.20
C LEU A 55 -15.20 -13.45 1.49
N MET A 56 -15.45 -12.35 2.22
CA MET A 56 -15.47 -11.01 1.64
C MET A 56 -14.08 -10.60 1.14
N SER A 57 -13.00 -10.97 1.85
CA SER A 57 -11.64 -10.75 1.37
C SER A 57 -11.37 -11.51 0.07
N CYS A 58 -11.84 -12.77 -0.04
CA CYS A 58 -11.74 -13.54 -1.29
C CYS A 58 -12.54 -12.92 -2.44
N LEU A 59 -13.75 -12.40 -2.16
CA LEU A 59 -14.56 -11.70 -3.16
C LEU A 59 -13.93 -10.36 -3.57
N ALA A 60 -13.30 -9.64 -2.65
CA ALA A 60 -12.55 -8.44 -2.96
C ALA A 60 -11.38 -8.73 -3.91
N MET A 61 -10.66 -9.83 -3.71
CA MET A 61 -9.59 -10.29 -4.62
C MET A 61 -10.15 -10.71 -5.98
N GLN A 62 -11.31 -11.33 -6.04
CA GLN A 62 -11.97 -11.67 -7.31
C GLN A 62 -12.38 -10.41 -8.08
N GLY A 63 -13.04 -9.45 -7.45
CA GLY A 63 -13.14 -8.05 -7.83
C GLY A 63 -13.90 -7.73 -9.11
N ASP A 64 -14.76 -8.62 -9.66
CA ASP A 64 -15.64 -8.28 -10.79
C ASP A 64 -16.92 -7.54 -10.34
N ASP A 65 -17.71 -7.09 -11.29
CA ASP A 65 -18.92 -6.28 -11.04
C ASP A 65 -19.90 -6.99 -10.08
N LYS A 66 -20.05 -8.31 -10.20
CA LYS A 66 -20.95 -9.07 -9.32
C LYS A 66 -20.40 -9.22 -7.89
N ALA A 67 -19.08 -9.33 -7.71
CA ALA A 67 -18.46 -9.27 -6.40
C ALA A 67 -18.68 -7.88 -5.78
N MET A 68 -18.51 -6.80 -6.56
CA MET A 68 -18.80 -5.43 -6.15
C MET A 68 -20.24 -5.25 -5.69
N GLU A 69 -21.20 -5.66 -6.52
CA GLU A 69 -22.64 -5.59 -6.22
C GLU A 69 -22.97 -6.37 -4.93
N THR A 70 -22.33 -7.53 -4.73
CA THR A 70 -22.53 -8.34 -3.54
C THR A 70 -22.08 -7.64 -2.27
N LEU A 71 -20.91 -7.00 -2.27
CA LEU A 71 -20.41 -6.24 -1.11
C LEU A 71 -21.35 -5.07 -0.77
N LEU A 72 -21.79 -4.30 -1.78
CA LEU A 72 -22.73 -3.20 -1.59
C LEU A 72 -24.10 -3.68 -1.11
N GLU A 73 -24.57 -4.84 -1.61
CA GLU A 73 -25.85 -5.41 -1.19
C GLU A 73 -25.82 -5.86 0.27
N LEU A 74 -24.71 -6.44 0.73
CA LEU A 74 -24.52 -6.84 2.13
C LEU A 74 -24.46 -5.64 3.08
N GLU A 75 -24.08 -4.48 2.60
CA GLU A 75 -24.13 -3.25 3.37
C GLU A 75 -25.57 -2.70 3.51
N ARG A 76 -26.36 -2.77 2.43
CA ARG A 76 -27.77 -2.35 2.41
C ARG A 76 -28.69 -3.31 3.14
N ASN A 77 -28.43 -4.62 2.98
CA ASN A 77 -29.19 -5.72 3.57
C ASN A 77 -28.30 -6.60 4.45
N PRO A 78 -27.95 -6.13 5.66
CA PRO A 78 -26.97 -6.76 6.51
C PRO A 78 -27.44 -8.13 7.02
N ARG A 79 -26.51 -9.09 6.98
CA ARG A 79 -26.71 -10.44 7.55
C ARG A 79 -26.51 -10.43 9.07
N PRO A 80 -26.96 -11.48 9.80
CA PRO A 80 -26.81 -11.54 11.27
C PRO A 80 -25.36 -11.38 11.76
N TRP A 81 -24.37 -11.89 11.01
CA TRP A 81 -22.96 -11.81 11.34
C TRP A 81 -22.36 -10.38 11.19
N ARG A 82 -23.08 -9.44 10.55
CA ARG A 82 -22.61 -8.03 10.38
C ARG A 82 -22.22 -7.38 11.70
N LYS A 83 -22.91 -7.70 12.80
CA LYS A 83 -22.65 -7.14 14.12
C LYS A 83 -21.27 -7.51 14.69
N GLY A 84 -20.64 -8.56 14.17
CA GLY A 84 -19.31 -8.99 14.57
C GLY A 84 -18.20 -8.50 13.64
N LEU A 85 -18.48 -7.65 12.65
CA LEU A 85 -17.47 -7.04 11.79
C LEU A 85 -17.11 -5.66 12.32
N TYR A 86 -15.81 -5.32 12.24
CA TYR A 86 -15.29 -4.01 12.62
C TYR A 86 -15.54 -2.93 11.55
N VAL A 87 -15.59 -3.34 10.27
CA VAL A 87 -15.75 -2.44 9.11
C VAL A 87 -16.96 -2.86 8.28
N ASP A 88 -17.41 -1.95 7.42
CA ASP A 88 -18.52 -2.22 6.48
C ASP A 88 -18.09 -3.20 5.38
N PRO A 89 -19.02 -3.99 4.80
CA PRO A 89 -18.71 -4.92 3.73
C PRO A 89 -18.01 -4.30 2.53
N SER A 90 -18.36 -3.08 2.15
CA SER A 90 -17.72 -2.34 1.05
C SER A 90 -16.24 -2.02 1.31
N SER A 91 -15.84 -1.88 2.57
CA SER A 91 -14.44 -1.60 2.94
C SER A 91 -13.49 -2.77 2.62
N TYR A 92 -14.01 -4.01 2.54
CA TYR A 92 -13.21 -5.18 2.13
C TYR A 92 -12.65 -5.05 0.72
N ALA A 93 -13.28 -4.23 -0.15
CA ALA A 93 -12.79 -3.92 -1.48
C ALA A 93 -11.31 -3.49 -1.49
N GLN A 94 -10.87 -2.78 -0.46
CA GLN A 94 -9.50 -2.29 -0.33
C GLN A 94 -8.46 -3.43 -0.26
N ILE A 95 -8.82 -4.58 0.29
CA ILE A 95 -7.96 -5.78 0.29
C ILE A 95 -7.67 -6.22 -1.15
N GLY A 96 -8.65 -6.11 -2.04
CA GLY A 96 -8.50 -6.39 -3.46
C GLY A 96 -7.82 -5.27 -4.28
N GLY A 97 -7.36 -4.22 -3.62
CA GLY A 97 -6.68 -3.08 -4.27
C GLY A 97 -7.63 -2.16 -5.04
N TRP A 98 -8.89 -2.08 -4.64
CA TRP A 98 -9.90 -1.20 -5.24
C TRP A 98 -10.90 -0.69 -4.20
N THR A 99 -11.70 0.30 -4.57
CA THR A 99 -12.77 0.84 -3.74
C THR A 99 -13.90 1.37 -4.61
N PHE A 100 -14.90 1.99 -3.98
CA PHE A 100 -16.04 2.62 -4.66
C PHE A 100 -15.89 4.14 -4.66
N ASP A 101 -16.35 4.79 -5.76
CA ASP A 101 -16.63 6.21 -5.74
C ASP A 101 -18.02 6.48 -5.12
N LYS A 102 -18.40 7.75 -5.10
CA LYS A 102 -19.71 8.19 -4.55
C LYS A 102 -20.91 7.67 -5.35
N GLU A 103 -20.70 7.33 -6.60
CA GLU A 103 -21.67 6.75 -7.52
C GLU A 103 -21.69 5.23 -7.47
N GLY A 104 -20.84 4.60 -6.67
CA GLY A 104 -20.69 3.14 -6.53
C GLY A 104 -19.89 2.49 -7.66
N GLN A 105 -19.13 3.28 -8.44
CA GLN A 105 -18.25 2.75 -9.47
C GLN A 105 -16.90 2.35 -8.88
N LYS A 106 -16.25 1.37 -9.51
CA LYS A 106 -14.95 0.87 -9.08
C LYS A 106 -13.83 1.89 -9.33
N ILE A 107 -13.06 2.18 -8.30
CA ILE A 107 -11.78 2.89 -8.37
C ILE A 107 -10.65 1.90 -8.12
N GLN A 108 -9.75 1.73 -9.09
CA GLN A 108 -8.56 0.91 -8.93
C GLN A 108 -7.50 1.67 -8.12
N LEU A 109 -7.03 1.07 -7.04
CA LEU A 109 -6.07 1.67 -6.10
C LEU A 109 -4.64 1.17 -6.29
N ASN A 110 -4.47 -0.06 -6.81
CA ASN A 110 -3.18 -0.69 -7.07
C ASN A 110 -2.83 -0.69 -8.55
N PHE A 111 -1.58 -0.99 -8.84
CA PHE A 111 -1.06 -1.19 -10.21
C PHE A 111 -0.84 -2.67 -10.48
N ASP A 112 -1.09 -3.10 -11.73
CA ASP A 112 -0.90 -4.49 -12.19
C ASP A 112 0.56 -4.84 -12.52
N THR A 113 1.50 -4.03 -12.03
CA THR A 113 2.93 -4.21 -12.23
C THR A 113 3.64 -3.94 -10.91
N CYS A 114 4.63 -4.78 -10.58
CA CYS A 114 5.43 -4.68 -9.37
C CYS A 114 6.91 -4.77 -9.70
N TYR A 115 7.69 -3.83 -9.16
CA TYR A 115 9.16 -3.86 -9.22
C TYR A 115 9.74 -3.83 -7.82
N PRO A 116 10.78 -4.64 -7.52
CA PRO A 116 11.47 -4.55 -6.25
C PRO A 116 12.41 -3.34 -6.24
N MET A 117 12.58 -2.75 -5.06
CA MET A 117 13.69 -1.84 -4.77
C MET A 117 14.75 -2.62 -3.99
N VAL A 118 15.97 -2.68 -4.52
CA VAL A 118 17.05 -3.50 -3.96
C VAL A 118 18.24 -2.63 -3.56
N LYS A 119 19.06 -3.07 -2.63
CA LYS A 119 20.30 -2.36 -2.28
C LYS A 119 21.21 -2.28 -3.52
N GLY A 120 21.58 -1.07 -3.88
CA GLY A 120 22.46 -0.76 -5.00
C GLY A 120 23.78 -0.17 -4.55
N THR A 121 24.52 0.39 -5.50
CA THR A 121 25.75 1.15 -5.23
C THR A 121 25.51 2.64 -5.43
N THR A 122 26.24 3.50 -4.73
CA THR A 122 26.14 4.96 -4.86
C THR A 122 26.44 5.49 -6.27
N SER A 123 27.13 4.73 -7.10
CA SER A 123 27.46 5.06 -8.49
C SER A 123 26.39 4.62 -9.48
N GLU A 124 25.42 3.81 -9.07
CA GLU A 124 24.39 3.28 -9.98
C GLU A 124 23.36 4.35 -10.29
N LYS A 125 23.16 4.64 -11.59
CA LYS A 125 22.07 5.49 -12.04
C LYS A 125 20.76 4.72 -11.97
N SER A 126 19.86 5.15 -11.10
CA SER A 126 18.53 4.56 -10.95
C SER A 126 17.45 5.64 -11.05
N PRO A 127 16.30 5.33 -11.68
CA PRO A 127 15.14 6.20 -11.66
C PRO A 127 14.46 6.24 -10.28
N VAL A 128 14.88 5.39 -9.36
CA VAL A 128 14.36 5.33 -7.99
C VAL A 128 15.50 5.44 -7.00
N ARG A 129 15.26 6.20 -5.93
CA ARG A 129 16.14 6.31 -4.79
C ARG A 129 15.34 6.39 -3.50
N ILE A 130 15.74 5.64 -2.49
CA ILE A 130 15.30 5.80 -1.10
C ILE A 130 16.37 6.62 -0.36
N GLY A 131 15.95 7.63 0.40
CA GLY A 131 16.84 8.35 1.31
C GLY A 131 17.75 9.39 0.65
N ARG A 132 17.17 10.41 0.00
CA ARG A 132 17.94 11.59 -0.43
C ARG A 132 17.97 12.64 0.68
N ALA A 133 19.17 13.09 1.07
CA ALA A 133 19.35 14.14 2.07
C ALA A 133 18.71 15.48 1.66
N ARG A 134 18.12 16.16 2.66
CA ARG A 134 17.61 17.54 2.52
C ARG A 134 18.22 18.48 3.55
N ASP A 135 18.36 19.76 3.18
CA ASP A 135 18.80 20.83 4.08
C ASP A 135 17.60 21.45 4.82
N SER A 136 16.73 20.62 5.38
CA SER A 136 15.58 21.07 6.17
C SER A 136 15.43 20.24 7.44
N THR A 137 14.89 20.87 8.47
CA THR A 137 14.66 20.25 9.78
C THR A 137 13.18 20.05 10.04
N CYS A 138 12.86 19.00 10.78
CA CYS A 138 11.51 18.71 11.20
C CYS A 138 11.04 19.73 12.26
N PRO A 139 9.86 20.34 12.11
CA PRO A 139 9.34 21.28 13.10
C PRO A 139 8.97 20.63 14.44
N HIS A 140 8.78 19.31 14.44
CA HIS A 140 8.41 18.57 15.66
C HIS A 140 9.62 18.21 16.51
N CYS A 141 10.61 17.50 15.95
CA CYS A 141 11.76 16.97 16.71
C CYS A 141 13.07 17.72 16.45
N GLY A 142 13.14 18.61 15.46
CA GLY A 142 14.38 19.30 15.06
C GLY A 142 15.37 18.42 14.26
N GLY A 143 15.05 17.13 14.08
CA GLY A 143 15.85 16.22 13.27
C GLY A 143 15.78 16.53 11.78
N ARG A 144 16.64 15.88 11.00
CA ARG A 144 16.68 16.12 9.55
C ARG A 144 15.51 15.46 8.83
N VAL A 145 14.97 16.15 7.86
CA VAL A 145 13.97 15.63 6.92
C VAL A 145 14.69 14.97 5.75
N VAL A 146 14.10 13.92 5.19
CA VAL A 146 14.62 13.19 4.03
C VAL A 146 13.58 13.10 2.92
N ASP A 147 14.03 13.05 1.68
CA ASP A 147 13.21 12.53 0.59
C ASP A 147 13.28 11.01 0.68
N ILE A 148 12.29 10.43 1.32
CA ILE A 148 12.27 8.98 1.59
C ILE A 148 12.12 8.17 0.32
N LEU A 149 11.44 8.73 -0.70
CA LEU A 149 11.34 8.14 -2.02
C LEU A 149 11.45 9.24 -3.08
N VAL A 150 12.37 9.06 -4.02
CA VAL A 150 12.44 9.85 -5.26
C VAL A 150 12.29 8.90 -6.42
N LEU A 151 11.38 9.22 -7.35
CA LEU A 151 11.02 8.34 -8.47
C LEU A 151 10.89 9.17 -9.74
N ASP A 152 11.58 8.76 -10.83
CA ASP A 152 11.43 9.34 -12.17
C ASP A 152 10.53 8.42 -13.01
N GLY A 153 9.25 8.80 -13.17
CA GLY A 153 8.25 8.04 -13.90
C GLY A 153 8.47 7.97 -15.42
N ARG A 154 9.45 8.71 -15.95
CA ARG A 154 9.82 8.66 -17.39
C ARG A 154 10.63 7.42 -17.75
N ASP A 155 11.20 6.69 -16.77
CA ASP A 155 11.84 5.40 -17.01
C ASP A 155 10.80 4.39 -17.54
N GLU A 156 11.17 3.62 -18.58
CA GLU A 156 10.27 2.66 -19.23
C GLU A 156 9.64 1.64 -18.27
N ARG A 157 10.39 1.25 -17.22
CA ARG A 157 9.92 0.31 -16.19
C ARG A 157 8.84 0.89 -15.30
N LEU A 158 8.73 2.23 -15.23
CA LEU A 158 7.83 2.96 -14.33
C LEU A 158 6.66 3.62 -15.07
N LYS A 159 6.58 3.49 -16.38
CA LYS A 159 5.49 4.07 -17.19
C LYS A 159 4.09 3.61 -16.79
N PHE A 160 3.97 2.44 -16.16
CA PHE A 160 2.69 1.96 -15.66
C PHE A 160 2.08 2.86 -14.57
N LEU A 161 2.90 3.71 -13.91
CA LEU A 161 2.44 4.68 -12.93
C LEU A 161 1.68 5.87 -13.56
N GLY A 162 1.82 6.09 -14.87
CA GLY A 162 1.22 7.22 -15.57
C GLY A 162 1.82 8.57 -15.18
N LEU A 163 3.06 8.58 -14.69
CA LEU A 163 3.75 9.78 -14.20
C LEU A 163 4.82 10.22 -15.21
N ASP A 164 4.69 11.41 -15.78
CA ASP A 164 5.67 11.99 -16.71
C ASP A 164 6.56 13.03 -16.02
N GLY A 165 7.38 12.57 -15.09
CA GLY A 165 8.28 13.42 -14.33
C GLY A 165 8.75 12.78 -13.03
N ILE A 166 9.25 13.62 -12.12
CA ILE A 166 9.82 13.19 -10.84
C ILE A 166 8.77 13.35 -9.74
N LEU A 167 8.47 12.25 -9.05
CA LEU A 167 7.75 12.26 -7.78
C LEU A 167 8.75 12.23 -6.63
N THR A 168 8.53 13.08 -5.64
CA THR A 168 9.33 13.11 -4.41
C THR A 168 8.41 13.01 -3.20
N ALA A 169 8.60 11.97 -2.38
CA ALA A 169 7.96 11.80 -1.08
C ALA A 169 8.93 12.21 0.03
N THR A 170 8.54 13.15 0.87
CA THR A 170 9.41 13.78 1.87
C THR A 170 8.80 13.68 3.27
N CYS A 171 9.53 13.12 4.23
CA CYS A 171 9.08 13.04 5.62
C CYS A 171 10.25 13.19 6.61
N CYS A 172 9.91 13.38 7.87
CA CYS A 172 10.86 13.16 8.97
C CYS A 172 10.80 11.68 9.35
N PRO A 173 11.90 10.91 9.21
CA PRO A 173 11.88 9.48 9.52
C PRO A 173 11.62 9.19 11.01
N SER A 174 11.98 10.12 11.90
CA SER A 174 11.72 9.98 13.34
C SER A 174 10.28 10.24 13.73
N CYS A 175 9.56 11.12 13.01
CA CYS A 175 8.21 11.54 13.41
C CYS A 175 7.10 10.87 12.62
N VAL A 176 7.37 10.29 11.45
CA VAL A 176 6.32 9.78 10.56
C VAL A 176 5.45 8.69 11.20
N GLY A 177 6.03 7.87 12.09
CA GLY A 177 5.28 6.86 12.87
C GLY A 177 4.49 7.42 14.05
N PHE A 178 4.65 8.71 14.38
CA PHE A 178 3.99 9.37 15.52
C PHE A 178 3.00 10.45 15.11
N LEU A 179 2.66 10.50 13.82
CA LEU A 179 1.68 11.46 13.32
C LEU A 179 0.25 10.99 13.57
N LYS A 180 -0.69 11.91 13.81
CA LYS A 180 -2.14 11.63 13.94
C LYS A 180 -2.77 11.05 12.66
N GLY A 181 -2.05 11.11 11.55
CA GLY A 181 -2.46 10.59 10.24
C GLY A 181 -1.30 10.62 9.28
N PRO A 182 -1.51 10.37 7.99
CA PRO A 182 -0.44 10.35 7.00
C PRO A 182 0.28 11.69 6.92
N ALA A 183 1.60 11.65 6.67
CA ALA A 183 2.33 12.82 6.23
C ALA A 183 1.99 13.11 4.76
N PHE A 184 1.84 14.37 4.39
CA PHE A 184 1.55 14.78 3.03
C PHE A 184 2.58 15.76 2.50
N ASN A 185 2.89 15.64 1.22
CA ASN A 185 3.51 16.73 0.48
C ASN A 185 2.97 16.82 -0.95
N ARG A 186 2.98 18.04 -1.51
CA ARG A 186 2.82 18.24 -2.95
C ARG A 186 4.20 18.12 -3.61
N PHE A 187 4.24 17.42 -4.73
CA PHE A 187 5.43 17.37 -5.57
C PHE A 187 5.18 18.10 -6.89
N THR A 188 6.26 18.54 -7.53
CA THR A 188 6.24 19.04 -8.91
C THR A 188 7.00 18.07 -9.79
N LEU A 189 6.63 17.96 -11.08
CA LEU A 189 7.20 16.97 -12.01
C LEU A 189 8.69 17.19 -12.32
N ASP A 190 9.27 18.31 -11.88
CA ASP A 190 10.71 18.58 -11.89
C ASP A 190 11.43 18.19 -10.58
N GLY A 191 10.69 17.62 -9.60
CA GLY A 191 11.22 17.13 -8.33
C GLY A 191 11.15 18.12 -7.16
N GLY A 192 10.44 19.23 -7.31
CA GLY A 192 10.14 20.17 -6.22
C GLY A 192 9.18 19.57 -5.21
N VAL A 193 9.20 20.06 -3.96
CA VAL A 193 8.39 19.56 -2.85
C VAL A 193 7.90 20.72 -1.98
N GLU A 194 6.60 20.67 -1.65
CA GLU A 194 5.96 21.49 -0.62
C GLU A 194 5.40 20.53 0.46
N VAL A 195 6.04 20.50 1.63
CA VAL A 195 5.60 19.66 2.75
C VAL A 195 4.41 20.31 3.44
N PHE A 196 3.35 19.53 3.72
CA PHE A 196 2.18 20.02 4.41
C PHE A 196 2.38 19.95 5.94
N PRO A 197 1.75 20.86 6.70
CA PRO A 197 1.73 20.75 8.16
C PRO A 197 1.16 19.39 8.61
N SER A 198 1.74 18.85 9.68
CA SER A 198 1.29 17.62 10.31
C SER A 198 1.23 17.81 11.83
N GLU A 199 0.52 16.94 12.53
CA GLU A 199 0.40 16.95 13.98
C GLU A 199 0.85 15.60 14.53
N LEU A 200 1.55 15.64 15.68
CA LEU A 200 1.84 14.44 16.46
C LEU A 200 0.58 13.97 17.21
N PHE A 201 0.46 12.67 17.43
CA PHE A 201 -0.60 12.17 18.31
C PHE A 201 -0.38 12.61 19.77
N ASP A 202 -1.45 12.63 20.56
CA ASP A 202 -1.40 13.09 21.94
C ASP A 202 -0.50 12.17 22.79
N GLY A 203 0.48 12.76 23.47
CA GLY A 203 1.47 12.03 24.26
C GLY A 203 2.78 11.69 23.52
N ALA A 204 2.88 11.95 22.23
CA ALA A 204 4.17 11.89 21.55
C ALA A 204 5.03 13.10 21.96
N GLU A 205 6.19 12.84 22.58
CA GLU A 205 7.10 13.90 22.99
C GLU A 205 8.04 14.30 21.86
N LYS A 206 8.39 15.60 21.82
CA LYS A 206 9.30 16.17 20.81
C LYS A 206 10.72 15.59 20.85
N THR A 207 11.06 14.86 21.92
CA THR A 207 12.41 14.36 22.19
C THR A 207 12.69 12.97 21.65
N ASP A 208 11.67 12.28 21.07
CA ASP A 208 11.81 10.89 20.61
C ASP A 208 12.37 10.78 19.20
N CYS A 209 13.34 11.67 18.85
CA CYS A 209 14.09 11.53 17.62
C CYS A 209 15.06 10.34 17.76
N TYR A 210 14.62 9.15 17.37
CA TYR A 210 15.40 7.91 17.47
C TYR A 210 16.37 7.69 16.31
N VAL A 211 16.19 8.41 15.19
CA VAL A 211 17.11 8.30 14.04
C VAL A 211 18.39 9.05 14.35
N SER A 212 19.43 8.31 14.60
CA SER A 212 20.76 8.85 14.90
C SER A 212 21.38 9.53 13.66
N PRO A 213 22.41 10.39 13.82
CA PRO A 213 23.17 10.91 12.69
C PRO A 213 23.80 9.82 11.83
N GLU A 214 24.19 8.69 12.43
CA GLU A 214 24.75 7.51 11.78
C GLU A 214 23.70 6.82 10.92
N ASP A 215 22.48 6.60 11.43
CA ASP A 215 21.36 6.02 10.69
C ASP A 215 20.93 6.92 9.53
N TYR A 216 20.83 8.23 9.78
CA TYR A 216 20.56 9.20 8.72
C TYR A 216 21.60 9.14 7.60
N LYS A 217 22.88 9.02 7.97
CA LYS A 217 23.98 8.85 7.01
C LYS A 217 23.86 7.53 6.26
N ALA A 218 23.59 6.42 6.96
CA ALA A 218 23.39 5.11 6.36
C ALA A 218 22.25 5.13 5.33
N LEU A 219 21.10 5.73 5.69
CA LEU A 219 19.97 5.89 4.80
C LEU A 219 20.32 6.69 3.54
N THR A 220 21.05 7.80 3.69
CA THR A 220 21.33 8.72 2.57
C THR A 220 22.51 8.27 1.69
N GLU A 221 23.42 7.45 2.21
CA GLU A 221 24.59 6.94 1.50
C GLU A 221 24.41 5.51 0.93
N ASN A 222 23.39 4.77 1.38
CA ASN A 222 23.06 3.43 0.88
C ASN A 222 21.81 3.46 0.00
N PRO A 223 21.90 3.84 -1.28
CA PRO A 223 20.73 3.98 -2.12
C PRO A 223 20.13 2.61 -2.42
N PHE A 224 18.82 2.51 -2.25
CA PHE A 224 18.04 1.50 -2.95
C PHE A 224 17.85 1.93 -4.41
N VAL A 225 17.90 0.97 -5.30
CA VAL A 225 17.73 1.16 -6.74
C VAL A 225 16.58 0.31 -7.25
N LEU A 226 15.99 0.71 -8.37
CA LEU A 226 14.95 -0.07 -9.01
C LEU A 226 15.51 -1.38 -9.56
N GLY A 227 14.88 -2.51 -9.25
CA GLY A 227 15.22 -3.81 -9.80
C GLY A 227 15.14 -3.83 -11.33
N LYS A 228 15.90 -4.72 -11.95
CA LYS A 228 16.00 -4.81 -13.41
C LYS A 228 14.75 -5.40 -14.07
N MET A 229 14.08 -6.32 -13.38
CA MET A 229 12.93 -7.06 -13.90
C MET A 229 11.74 -6.89 -12.94
N PRO A 230 10.51 -6.93 -13.47
CA PRO A 230 9.34 -6.99 -12.62
C PRO A 230 9.31 -8.29 -11.83
N VAL A 231 8.62 -8.27 -10.71
CA VAL A 231 8.34 -9.42 -9.84
C VAL A 231 6.85 -9.73 -9.87
N PRO A 232 6.42 -10.91 -9.39
CA PRO A 232 5.01 -11.23 -9.26
C PRO A 232 4.23 -10.15 -8.50
N LEU A 233 2.96 -9.99 -8.85
CA LEU A 233 2.09 -8.92 -8.35
C LEU A 233 2.00 -8.88 -6.81
N PHE A 234 1.98 -10.05 -6.17
CA PHE A 234 1.92 -10.21 -4.71
C PHE A 234 3.30 -10.35 -4.05
N TYR A 235 4.37 -9.98 -4.73
CA TYR A 235 5.72 -10.07 -4.16
C TYR A 235 5.85 -9.24 -2.88
N GLY A 236 5.36 -8.01 -2.89
CA GLY A 236 5.32 -7.14 -1.72
C GLY A 236 4.48 -7.70 -0.59
N ALA A 237 3.29 -8.25 -0.89
CA ALA A 237 2.35 -8.78 0.09
C ALA A 237 2.76 -10.13 0.71
N ALA A 238 3.54 -10.95 -0.01
CA ALA A 238 3.85 -12.32 0.40
C ALA A 238 5.30 -12.54 0.85
N CYS A 239 6.21 -11.60 0.60
CA CYS A 239 7.60 -11.68 1.00
C CYS A 239 7.88 -10.68 2.12
N GLN A 240 8.63 -11.12 3.13
CA GLN A 240 9.08 -10.23 4.20
C GLN A 240 10.31 -9.43 3.74
N ASP A 241 10.56 -8.31 4.38
CA ASP A 241 11.75 -7.46 4.24
C ASP A 241 12.02 -7.00 2.79
N VAL A 242 10.95 -6.72 2.04
CA VAL A 242 11.07 -6.28 0.66
C VAL A 242 10.47 -4.89 0.44
N ASN A 243 11.20 -4.08 -0.30
CA ASN A 243 10.76 -2.76 -0.76
C ASN A 243 10.25 -2.89 -2.19
N THR A 244 9.05 -2.38 -2.48
CA THR A 244 8.43 -2.51 -3.80
C THR A 244 7.81 -1.22 -4.29
N ILE A 245 7.69 -1.10 -5.62
CA ILE A 245 6.89 -0.10 -6.31
C ILE A 245 5.81 -0.82 -7.10
N GLY A 246 4.55 -0.41 -6.90
CA GLY A 246 3.37 -1.07 -7.46
C GLY A 246 3.07 -2.43 -6.83
N GLY A 247 2.17 -3.19 -7.44
CA GLY A 247 1.67 -4.45 -6.91
C GLY A 247 0.79 -4.28 -5.67
N PHE A 248 0.81 -5.28 -4.79
CA PHE A 248 0.06 -5.29 -3.52
C PHE A 248 0.98 -5.11 -2.33
N ALA A 249 0.51 -4.34 -1.36
CA ALA A 249 1.21 -4.08 -0.10
C ALA A 249 1.09 -5.27 0.86
N ASN A 250 2.12 -5.43 1.70
CA ASN A 250 2.03 -6.20 2.93
C ASN A 250 1.53 -5.28 4.05
N TRP A 251 0.21 -5.14 4.17
CA TRP A 251 -0.38 -4.33 5.23
C TRP A 251 -0.10 -4.95 6.60
N VAL A 252 0.62 -4.22 7.45
CA VAL A 252 0.95 -4.68 8.82
C VAL A 252 -0.30 -4.71 9.70
N GLN A 253 -1.21 -3.77 9.47
CA GLN A 253 -2.50 -3.68 10.14
C GLN A 253 -3.62 -3.86 9.12
N ASP A 254 -4.49 -2.89 8.96
CA ASP A 254 -5.57 -2.92 7.98
C ASP A 254 -5.13 -2.33 6.63
N ALA A 255 -5.72 -2.82 5.53
CA ALA A 255 -5.58 -2.18 4.23
C ALA A 255 -6.28 -0.82 4.28
N GLU A 256 -5.48 0.25 4.32
CA GLU A 256 -5.98 1.60 4.51
C GLU A 256 -5.39 2.53 3.44
N TYR A 257 -6.24 2.95 2.50
CA TYR A 257 -5.85 3.89 1.45
C TYR A 257 -6.23 5.32 1.85
N THR A 258 -5.24 6.17 1.79
CA THR A 258 -5.35 7.59 2.16
C THR A 258 -6.30 8.34 1.23
N ILE A 259 -7.06 9.27 1.79
CA ILE A 259 -7.87 10.19 1.02
C ILE A 259 -7.07 11.46 0.70
N CYS A 260 -7.01 11.84 -0.56
CA CYS A 260 -6.32 13.05 -0.99
C CYS A 260 -6.93 14.28 -0.31
N PRO A 261 -6.13 15.09 0.43
CA PRO A 261 -6.64 16.22 1.18
C PRO A 261 -7.13 17.36 0.28
N HIS A 262 -6.82 17.33 -1.02
CA HIS A 262 -7.23 18.38 -1.96
C HIS A 262 -8.51 18.02 -2.72
N CYS A 263 -8.63 16.81 -3.30
CA CYS A 263 -9.78 16.45 -4.13
C CYS A 263 -10.75 15.48 -3.46
N GLY A 264 -10.41 14.92 -2.28
CA GLY A 264 -11.27 13.99 -1.55
C GLY A 264 -11.39 12.60 -2.18
N LYS A 265 -10.58 12.29 -3.20
CA LYS A 265 -10.55 10.94 -3.82
C LYS A 265 -9.56 10.04 -3.08
N PRO A 266 -9.78 8.72 -3.06
CA PRO A 266 -8.78 7.76 -2.59
C PRO A 266 -7.49 7.88 -3.41
N MET A 267 -6.34 7.79 -2.75
CA MET A 267 -5.03 7.83 -3.39
C MET A 267 -4.64 6.44 -3.87
N LYS A 268 -3.76 6.38 -4.87
CA LYS A 268 -3.24 5.12 -5.40
C LYS A 268 -2.01 4.67 -4.61
N TYR A 269 -1.98 3.39 -4.25
CA TYR A 269 -0.80 2.77 -3.68
C TYR A 269 0.37 2.83 -4.67
N LEU A 270 1.49 3.38 -4.21
CA LEU A 270 2.69 3.56 -5.03
C LEU A 270 3.81 2.60 -4.62
N ALA A 271 4.10 2.53 -3.31
CA ALA A 271 5.25 1.79 -2.83
C ALA A 271 5.10 1.40 -1.36
N GLN A 272 5.84 0.37 -0.95
CA GLN A 272 6.16 0.08 0.45
C GLN A 272 7.66 0.13 0.69
N ILE A 273 8.03 0.63 1.86
CA ILE A 273 9.40 0.65 2.35
C ILE A 273 9.39 0.02 3.74
N GLN A 274 10.02 -1.15 3.87
CA GLN A 274 10.19 -1.84 5.14
C GLN A 274 11.24 -1.10 5.97
N TRP A 275 10.85 -0.65 7.16
CA TRP A 275 11.68 0.24 7.97
C TRP A 275 12.99 -0.41 8.43
N ASP A 276 12.97 -1.70 8.76
CA ASP A 276 14.14 -2.49 9.15
C ASP A 276 15.17 -2.70 8.03
N THR A 277 14.77 -2.51 6.77
CA THR A 277 15.70 -2.55 5.63
C THR A 277 16.50 -1.27 5.45
N VAL A 278 16.03 -0.15 6.02
CA VAL A 278 16.61 1.19 5.87
C VAL A 278 17.18 1.76 7.15
N PHE A 279 16.71 1.30 8.30
CA PHE A 279 17.17 1.70 9.63
C PHE A 279 17.45 0.49 10.50
N ASP A 280 18.59 0.50 11.19
CA ASP A 280 18.87 -0.51 12.21
C ASP A 280 17.90 -0.32 13.40
N CYS A 281 17.42 -1.43 13.96
CA CYS A 281 16.51 -1.45 15.11
C CYS A 281 15.15 -0.73 14.91
N ALA A 282 14.73 -0.49 13.67
CA ALA A 282 13.40 0.01 13.35
C ALA A 282 12.49 -1.13 12.92
N GLU A 283 11.19 -0.96 13.10
CA GLU A 283 10.17 -1.93 12.68
C GLU A 283 9.02 -1.24 11.95
N GLY A 284 8.21 -2.03 11.27
CA GLY A 284 7.05 -1.55 10.54
C GLY A 284 7.34 -1.24 9.07
N THR A 285 6.30 -0.75 8.41
CA THR A 285 6.31 -0.46 6.98
C THR A 285 5.79 0.94 6.72
N LEU A 286 6.51 1.69 5.89
CA LEU A 286 6.05 2.96 5.34
C LEU A 286 5.36 2.68 4.01
N TYR A 287 4.07 3.00 3.92
CA TYR A 287 3.30 2.98 2.68
C TYR A 287 3.32 4.35 2.07
N VAL A 288 3.59 4.39 0.77
CA VAL A 288 3.58 5.62 -0.03
C VAL A 288 2.45 5.52 -1.03
N GLU A 289 1.58 6.52 -1.05
CA GLU A 289 0.47 6.61 -1.98
C GLU A 289 0.47 7.96 -2.65
N PHE A 290 -0.16 8.09 -3.80
CA PHE A 290 -0.21 9.38 -4.49
C PHE A 290 -1.53 9.64 -5.21
N CYS A 291 -1.87 10.91 -5.33
CA CYS A 291 -2.94 11.42 -6.16
C CYS A 291 -2.32 12.03 -7.43
N PRO A 292 -2.45 11.39 -8.60
CA PRO A 292 -1.87 11.92 -9.83
C PRO A 292 -2.51 13.24 -10.25
N ASP A 293 -3.82 13.41 -10.03
CA ASP A 293 -4.55 14.62 -10.41
C ASP A 293 -4.09 15.86 -9.63
N CYS A 294 -3.73 15.69 -8.35
CA CYS A 294 -3.37 16.79 -7.46
C CYS A 294 -1.85 16.91 -7.22
N GLN A 295 -1.07 15.95 -7.71
CA GLN A 295 0.37 15.86 -7.44
C GLN A 295 0.69 15.86 -5.94
N ILE A 296 -0.13 15.15 -5.16
CA ILE A 296 0.05 14.98 -3.71
C ILE A 296 0.47 13.54 -3.45
N VAL A 297 1.46 13.38 -2.58
CA VAL A 297 1.90 12.08 -2.05
C VAL A 297 1.61 12.02 -0.56
N SER A 298 1.21 10.85 -0.09
CA SER A 298 1.05 10.52 1.33
C SER A 298 2.07 9.47 1.75
N MET A 299 2.44 9.54 3.01
CA MET A 299 3.31 8.56 3.67
C MET A 299 2.67 8.18 4.98
N GLN A 300 2.34 6.89 5.13
CA GLN A 300 1.70 6.32 6.31
C GLN A 300 2.56 5.18 6.84
N HIS A 301 2.86 5.20 8.13
CA HIS A 301 3.62 4.15 8.79
C HIS A 301 2.69 3.25 9.60
N GLN A 302 2.81 1.93 9.43
CA GLN A 302 2.15 0.94 10.28
C GLN A 302 3.20 0.05 10.93
N GLN A 303 2.98 -0.29 12.19
CA GLN A 303 3.80 -1.21 12.98
C GLN A 303 2.91 -2.10 13.85
N THR A 304 3.43 -3.22 14.33
CA THR A 304 2.75 -4.16 15.23
C THR A 304 2.72 -3.66 16.67
#